data_1f26661359bb1d09b78c6694af8927c8
#
_entry.id   1f26661359bb1d09b78c6694af8927c8
#
_cell.length_a   1.000
_cell.length_b   1.000
_cell.length_c   1.000
_cell.angle_alpha   90.00
_cell.angle_beta   90.00
_cell.angle_gamma   90.00
#
_symmetry.space_group_name_H-M   'P 1'
#
loop_
_entity.id
_entity.type
_entity.pdbx_description
1 polymer ?
#
loop_
_entity_poly.entity_id
_entity_poly.type
_entity_poly.pdbx_seq_one_letter_code
_entity_poly.pdbx_strand_id
1 'polypeptide(L)'
;VRLRIFLLVICELIICSSAAAQQVALQDNPAILDVLAREKPALAEAFKQGSEQLKAGDYKAATAQFQKVVSGAPAFDAAYRQLAMALALSGNVEEASRVMLRALALNRSYDNLTLLAVLEVNPGRGKTATSQAKQRALQMMKEANQMKSDADNLFRTAELALELKERNAFRDSTVQMMKGFPDKAESHYLNAILAATNREWSKAEEEIRRAGELGLPPQLVRGFLDAGVQRRASEWRYATYVGYAAAGWAVGLGLLFIFGKALSTLTLSSIKRAGSKTMVSRREAWLRKIYRVLIQFAAWYYYVSLPFVAILLIAVAGSIFYGFLTLGQLPFRLLLLVGLTAIVTTYKLFQSLFIKITPRDPGRILKREEAPRLWALTKEVAADVGTRPVDEIRILPGTEVAVYERGTRKEKATDKAQRVLILGIGVLNDFRVQAFRAVLAHEYGHFTHRDTAGGEISLRVTGDMMKFAYALAIAGQATMWNLGFVFFRFYRFLFRRISHGASRLQEILADRMAALKYGADAFEEGLTHAIRRSIEFPITANREIALAVQAGRGVSNLYGLASESETSLEYEVRKAVGRPTSEDDTHPCALDRFRLVRPFGNTNLLVDT
;
A
#
# COMPACT_ATOMS: atom_id res chain seq x y z
N VAL A 1 -15.16 23.39 12.14
CA VAL A 1 -14.69 23.97 10.89
C VAL A 1 -15.86 24.59 10.12
N ARG A 2 -16.99 23.89 9.89
CA ARG A 2 -18.16 24.43 9.17
C ARG A 2 -18.71 25.72 9.78
N LEU A 3 -18.76 25.80 11.12
CA LEU A 3 -19.27 26.96 11.85
C LEU A 3 -18.28 28.14 11.85
N ARG A 4 -16.96 27.90 11.87
CA ARG A 4 -15.92 28.94 11.83
C ARG A 4 -15.74 29.57 10.46
N ILE A 5 -15.81 28.78 9.38
CA ILE A 5 -15.81 29.28 7.99
C ILE A 5 -17.07 30.14 7.76
N PHE A 6 -18.20 29.70 8.28
CA PHE A 6 -19.47 30.40 8.18
C PHE A 6 -19.49 31.77 8.91
N LEU A 7 -18.86 31.86 10.09
CA LEU A 7 -18.77 33.09 10.88
C LEU A 7 -17.80 34.14 10.29
N LEU A 8 -16.71 33.70 9.65
CA LEU A 8 -15.73 34.58 9.00
C LEU A 8 -16.32 35.27 7.73
N VAL A 9 -17.17 34.55 7.00
CA VAL A 9 -17.82 35.07 5.78
C VAL A 9 -18.83 36.20 6.09
N ILE A 10 -19.47 36.14 7.25
CA ILE A 10 -20.55 37.11 7.60
C ILE A 10 -20.01 38.47 8.10
N CYS A 11 -18.84 38.53 8.74
CA CYS A 11 -18.38 39.74 9.39
C CYS A 11 -17.76 40.81 8.46
N GLU A 12 -17.19 40.46 7.33
CA GLU A 12 -16.47 41.43 6.48
C GLU A 12 -17.22 41.82 5.18
N LEU A 13 -18.24 41.08 4.77
CA LEU A 13 -19.00 41.34 3.52
C LEU A 13 -20.06 42.43 3.63
N ILE A 14 -20.37 42.86 4.83
CA ILE A 14 -21.32 43.99 5.06
C ILE A 14 -20.77 45.35 4.54
N ILE A 15 -19.45 45.46 4.37
CA ILE A 15 -18.79 46.71 3.97
C ILE A 15 -18.79 46.91 2.44
N CYS A 16 -18.81 45.84 1.63
CA CYS A 16 -18.86 45.96 0.17
C CYS A 16 -20.24 46.20 -0.44
N SER A 17 -21.32 46.03 0.33
CA SER A 17 -22.70 46.10 -0.23
C SER A 17 -23.17 47.48 -0.66
N SER A 18 -22.63 48.57 -0.10
CA SER A 18 -23.05 49.93 -0.42
C SER A 18 -22.51 50.45 -1.78
N ALA A 19 -21.29 50.08 -2.15
CA ALA A 19 -20.65 50.50 -3.39
C ALA A 19 -21.24 49.81 -4.63
N ALA A 20 -21.62 48.55 -4.51
CA ALA A 20 -22.16 47.78 -5.62
C ALA A 20 -23.63 48.15 -5.95
N ALA A 21 -24.41 48.57 -4.95
CA ALA A 21 -25.75 49.12 -5.21
C ALA A 21 -25.69 50.43 -6.05
N GLN A 22 -24.66 51.24 -5.87
CA GLN A 22 -24.40 52.42 -6.68
C GLN A 22 -24.02 52.09 -8.14
N GLN A 23 -23.35 50.99 -8.38
CA GLN A 23 -22.87 50.62 -9.72
C GLN A 23 -24.01 50.12 -10.65
N VAL A 24 -24.98 49.39 -10.11
CA VAL A 24 -26.17 48.92 -10.88
C VAL A 24 -27.08 50.09 -11.32
N ALA A 25 -27.08 51.18 -10.56
CA ALA A 25 -27.95 52.34 -10.81
C ALA A 25 -27.48 53.26 -11.94
N LEU A 26 -26.21 53.18 -12.33
CA LEU A 26 -25.56 54.17 -13.20
C LEU A 26 -25.51 53.78 -14.69
N GLN A 27 -26.06 52.64 -15.09
CA GLN A 27 -26.16 52.28 -16.51
C GLN A 27 -27.43 52.89 -17.11
N ASP A 28 -27.34 54.15 -17.52
CA ASP A 28 -28.35 54.78 -18.39
C ASP A 28 -28.32 54.09 -19.74
N ASN A 29 -29.42 53.43 -20.11
CA ASN A 29 -29.55 52.87 -21.45
C ASN A 29 -30.03 54.02 -22.35
N PRO A 30 -29.18 54.58 -23.26
CA PRO A 30 -29.54 55.77 -24.10
C PRO A 30 -30.80 55.53 -24.90
N ALA A 31 -31.03 54.31 -25.38
CA ALA A 31 -32.20 53.97 -26.18
C ALA A 31 -33.53 54.14 -25.44
N ILE A 32 -33.54 53.96 -24.12
CA ILE A 32 -34.78 54.15 -23.32
C ILE A 32 -35.07 55.60 -23.10
N LEU A 33 -34.06 56.44 -22.90
CA LEU A 33 -34.19 57.87 -22.80
C LEU A 33 -34.70 58.51 -24.13
N ASP A 34 -34.22 58.03 -25.28
CA ASP A 34 -34.63 58.48 -26.60
C ASP A 34 -36.12 58.25 -26.86
N VAL A 35 -36.69 57.16 -26.41
CA VAL A 35 -38.12 56.87 -26.53
C VAL A 35 -38.90 57.84 -25.66
N LEU A 36 -38.53 58.09 -24.43
CA LEU A 36 -39.20 59.05 -23.55
C LEU A 36 -39.05 60.48 -24.05
N ALA A 37 -37.90 60.85 -24.62
CA ALA A 37 -37.63 62.17 -25.18
C ALA A 37 -38.49 62.48 -26.41
N ARG A 38 -38.81 61.51 -27.25
CA ARG A 38 -39.68 61.67 -28.43
C ARG A 38 -41.13 61.82 -28.04
N GLU A 39 -41.62 61.08 -27.04
CA GLU A 39 -43.02 61.09 -26.65
C GLU A 39 -43.34 62.15 -25.62
N LYS A 40 -42.46 62.43 -24.66
CA LYS A 40 -42.70 63.35 -23.53
C LYS A 40 -41.38 64.05 -23.12
N PRO A 41 -40.91 65.06 -23.87
CA PRO A 41 -39.62 65.71 -23.68
C PRO A 41 -39.42 66.34 -22.29
N ALA A 42 -40.48 66.94 -21.68
CA ALA A 42 -40.39 67.47 -20.31
C ALA A 42 -40.16 66.39 -19.24
N LEU A 43 -40.60 65.13 -19.44
CA LEU A 43 -40.37 64.04 -18.56
C LEU A 43 -38.97 63.42 -18.77
N ALA A 44 -38.46 63.45 -19.99
CA ALA A 44 -37.09 63.03 -20.27
C ALA A 44 -36.08 63.96 -19.60
N GLU A 45 -36.35 65.29 -19.63
CA GLU A 45 -35.52 66.26 -18.91
C GLU A 45 -35.58 66.06 -17.38
N ALA A 46 -36.74 65.76 -16.80
CA ALA A 46 -36.88 65.44 -15.37
C ALA A 46 -36.16 64.13 -15.01
N PHE A 47 -36.19 63.12 -15.88
CA PHE A 47 -35.44 61.85 -15.66
C PHE A 47 -33.95 62.10 -15.67
N LYS A 48 -33.43 62.91 -16.60
CA LYS A 48 -31.99 63.26 -16.68
C LYS A 48 -31.57 64.07 -15.46
N GLN A 49 -32.30 65.09 -15.03
CA GLN A 49 -32.04 65.87 -13.82
C GLN A 49 -32.04 64.95 -12.56
N GLY A 50 -33.02 64.03 -12.47
CA GLY A 50 -33.09 63.07 -11.38
C GLY A 50 -31.87 62.16 -11.36
N SER A 51 -31.37 61.69 -12.51
CA SER A 51 -30.17 60.87 -12.61
C SER A 51 -28.92 61.65 -12.24
N GLU A 52 -28.77 62.90 -12.62
CA GLU A 52 -27.65 63.76 -12.21
C GLU A 52 -27.64 64.04 -10.70
N GLN A 53 -28.82 64.34 -10.11
CA GLN A 53 -28.99 64.53 -8.67
C GLN A 53 -28.71 63.25 -7.90
N LEU A 54 -29.10 62.06 -8.41
CA LEU A 54 -28.79 60.79 -7.82
C LEU A 54 -27.27 60.55 -7.80
N LYS A 55 -26.55 60.84 -8.88
CA LYS A 55 -25.08 60.77 -8.97
C LYS A 55 -24.43 61.79 -8.05
N ALA A 56 -25.01 62.97 -7.88
CA ALA A 56 -24.49 63.98 -6.94
C ALA A 56 -24.80 63.71 -5.48
N GLY A 57 -25.56 62.65 -5.15
CA GLY A 57 -25.89 62.25 -3.77
C GLY A 57 -27.11 63.02 -3.21
N ASP A 58 -27.79 63.88 -4.00
CA ASP A 58 -29.04 64.55 -3.59
C ASP A 58 -30.24 63.62 -3.83
N TYR A 59 -30.35 62.60 -2.96
CA TYR A 59 -31.40 61.59 -3.08
C TYR A 59 -32.82 62.16 -2.94
N LYS A 60 -32.97 63.23 -2.17
CA LYS A 60 -34.27 63.84 -1.95
C LYS A 60 -34.77 64.60 -3.23
N ALA A 61 -33.91 65.41 -3.85
CA ALA A 61 -34.21 66.06 -5.12
C ALA A 61 -34.42 65.03 -6.24
N ALA A 62 -33.54 63.97 -6.33
CA ALA A 62 -33.71 62.88 -7.29
C ALA A 62 -35.07 62.19 -7.16
N THR A 63 -35.50 61.88 -5.92
CA THR A 63 -36.78 61.25 -5.61
C THR A 63 -37.93 62.10 -6.18
N ALA A 64 -37.92 63.46 -5.97
CA ALA A 64 -38.95 64.35 -6.48
C ALA A 64 -39.00 64.38 -8.00
N GLN A 65 -37.85 64.34 -8.68
CA GLN A 65 -37.84 64.35 -10.16
C GLN A 65 -38.32 62.97 -10.70
N PHE A 66 -37.90 61.86 -10.18
CA PHE A 66 -38.37 60.54 -10.62
C PHE A 66 -39.87 60.35 -10.31
N GLN A 67 -40.37 60.94 -9.24
CA GLN A 67 -41.80 60.90 -8.91
C GLN A 67 -42.68 61.64 -9.95
N LYS A 68 -42.16 62.73 -10.50
CA LYS A 68 -42.83 63.42 -11.65
C LYS A 68 -42.84 62.49 -12.88
N VAL A 69 -41.73 61.78 -13.14
CA VAL A 69 -41.63 60.90 -14.30
C VAL A 69 -42.60 59.73 -14.18
N VAL A 70 -42.69 59.03 -13.05
CA VAL A 70 -43.59 57.88 -12.85
C VAL A 70 -45.06 58.31 -12.88
N SER A 71 -45.37 59.53 -12.43
CA SER A 71 -46.75 60.11 -12.50
C SER A 71 -47.16 60.41 -13.93
N GLY A 72 -46.26 60.96 -14.77
CA GLY A 72 -46.52 61.33 -16.14
C GLY A 72 -46.31 60.18 -17.16
N ALA A 73 -45.55 59.16 -16.81
CA ALA A 73 -45.28 57.98 -17.64
C ALA A 73 -45.37 56.68 -16.80
N PRO A 74 -46.58 56.26 -16.40
CA PRO A 74 -46.77 55.13 -15.43
C PRO A 74 -46.41 53.74 -15.99
N ALA A 75 -46.14 53.62 -17.29
CA ALA A 75 -45.67 52.36 -17.92
C ALA A 75 -44.15 52.31 -18.08
N PHE A 76 -43.41 53.32 -17.63
CA PHE A 76 -41.98 53.43 -17.81
C PHE A 76 -41.22 52.79 -16.59
N ASP A 77 -40.91 51.52 -16.67
CA ASP A 77 -40.33 50.73 -15.59
C ASP A 77 -38.99 51.29 -15.10
N ALA A 78 -38.15 51.85 -15.99
CA ALA A 78 -36.85 52.42 -15.62
C ALA A 78 -37.00 53.60 -14.63
N ALA A 79 -38.08 54.43 -14.73
CA ALA A 79 -38.31 55.51 -13.79
C ALA A 79 -38.63 54.95 -12.37
N TYR A 80 -39.44 53.90 -12.28
CA TYR A 80 -39.70 53.23 -10.99
C TYR A 80 -38.44 52.65 -10.42
N ARG A 81 -37.55 52.06 -11.24
CA ARG A 81 -36.25 51.54 -10.79
C ARG A 81 -35.38 52.65 -10.20
N GLN A 82 -35.24 53.79 -10.89
CA GLN A 82 -34.43 54.89 -10.41
C GLN A 82 -35.04 55.56 -9.17
N LEU A 83 -36.40 55.69 -9.14
CA LEU A 83 -37.12 56.17 -7.94
C LEU A 83 -36.82 55.23 -6.71
N ALA A 84 -36.91 53.93 -6.90
CA ALA A 84 -36.63 52.97 -5.83
C ALA A 84 -35.21 53.09 -5.34
N MET A 85 -34.25 53.30 -6.25
CA MET A 85 -32.85 53.50 -5.90
C MET A 85 -32.67 54.79 -5.06
N ALA A 86 -33.25 55.92 -5.47
CA ALA A 86 -33.18 57.17 -4.73
C ALA A 86 -33.82 57.04 -3.33
N LEU A 87 -34.94 56.34 -3.22
CA LEU A 87 -35.60 56.04 -1.96
C LEU A 87 -34.73 55.13 -1.06
N ALA A 88 -34.14 54.10 -1.62
CA ALA A 88 -33.26 53.21 -0.86
C ALA A 88 -32.04 53.93 -0.30
N LEU A 89 -31.37 54.74 -1.12
CA LEU A 89 -30.19 55.53 -0.73
C LEU A 89 -30.55 56.64 0.27
N SER A 90 -31.78 57.15 0.26
CA SER A 90 -32.28 58.06 1.28
C SER A 90 -32.67 57.35 2.60
N GLY A 91 -32.62 56.03 2.66
CA GLY A 91 -32.95 55.21 3.84
C GLY A 91 -34.38 54.65 3.86
N ASN A 92 -35.21 54.97 2.85
CA ASN A 92 -36.61 54.52 2.77
C ASN A 92 -36.74 53.19 2.01
N VAL A 93 -36.05 52.15 2.46
CA VAL A 93 -35.92 50.84 1.77
C VAL A 93 -37.27 50.14 1.60
N GLU A 94 -38.19 50.28 2.55
CA GLU A 94 -39.51 49.65 2.50
C GLU A 94 -40.37 50.22 1.37
N GLU A 95 -40.30 51.53 1.18
CA GLU A 95 -40.97 52.20 0.08
C GLU A 95 -40.31 51.93 -1.28
N ALA A 96 -38.98 51.88 -1.30
CA ALA A 96 -38.20 51.44 -2.44
C ALA A 96 -38.61 50.05 -2.92
N SER A 97 -38.79 49.09 -2.01
CA SER A 97 -39.24 47.73 -2.37
C SER A 97 -40.67 47.74 -2.96
N ARG A 98 -41.57 48.56 -2.40
CA ARG A 98 -42.94 48.71 -2.96
C ARG A 98 -42.92 49.28 -4.37
N VAL A 99 -42.10 50.28 -4.60
CA VAL A 99 -41.89 50.89 -5.91
C VAL A 99 -41.28 49.90 -6.90
N MET A 100 -40.31 49.10 -6.47
CA MET A 100 -39.71 48.06 -7.32
C MET A 100 -40.67 46.94 -7.70
N LEU A 101 -41.61 46.57 -6.83
CA LEU A 101 -42.69 45.64 -7.20
C LEU A 101 -43.52 46.15 -8.40
N ARG A 102 -43.70 47.45 -8.46
CA ARG A 102 -44.41 48.08 -9.63
C ARG A 102 -43.56 48.02 -10.90
N ALA A 103 -42.23 48.31 -10.78
CA ALA A 103 -41.31 48.20 -11.91
C ALA A 103 -41.27 46.75 -12.43
N LEU A 104 -41.18 45.74 -11.50
CA LEU A 104 -41.16 44.34 -11.87
C LEU A 104 -42.47 43.86 -12.53
N ALA A 105 -43.62 44.39 -12.09
CA ALA A 105 -44.92 44.12 -12.72
C ALA A 105 -45.04 44.66 -14.14
N LEU A 106 -44.35 45.77 -14.43
CA LEU A 106 -44.28 46.34 -15.76
C LEU A 106 -43.32 45.61 -16.69
N ASN A 107 -42.18 45.32 -16.18
CA ASN A 107 -41.11 44.66 -16.94
C ASN A 107 -40.28 43.73 -16.02
N ARG A 108 -40.34 42.41 -16.28
CA ARG A 108 -39.60 41.40 -15.54
C ARG A 108 -38.20 41.21 -16.16
N SER A 109 -37.39 42.26 -16.02
CA SER A 109 -36.03 42.34 -16.57
C SER A 109 -34.97 41.95 -15.56
N TYR A 110 -33.72 41.67 -16.06
CA TYR A 110 -32.54 41.41 -15.23
C TYR A 110 -32.34 42.49 -14.16
N ASP A 111 -32.41 43.79 -14.58
CA ASP A 111 -32.13 44.92 -13.68
C ASP A 111 -33.21 45.05 -12.59
N ASN A 112 -34.48 44.83 -12.93
CA ASN A 112 -35.57 44.92 -11.98
C ASN A 112 -35.56 43.75 -10.98
N LEU A 113 -35.22 42.53 -11.44
CA LEU A 113 -35.08 41.36 -10.57
C LEU A 113 -33.93 41.51 -9.59
N THR A 114 -32.76 41.93 -10.09
CA THR A 114 -31.56 42.09 -9.26
C THR A 114 -31.71 43.17 -8.21
N LEU A 115 -32.27 44.36 -8.59
CA LEU A 115 -32.44 45.43 -7.62
C LEU A 115 -33.47 45.07 -6.54
N LEU A 116 -34.62 44.49 -6.91
CA LEU A 116 -35.60 44.05 -5.92
C LEU A 116 -35.02 42.97 -4.98
N ALA A 117 -34.27 42.01 -5.53
CA ALA A 117 -33.63 41.02 -4.72
C ALA A 117 -32.63 41.61 -3.71
N VAL A 118 -31.85 42.61 -4.12
CA VAL A 118 -30.92 43.33 -3.22
C VAL A 118 -31.69 44.07 -2.11
N LEU A 119 -32.82 44.72 -2.43
CA LEU A 119 -33.65 45.42 -1.44
C LEU A 119 -34.30 44.46 -0.44
N GLU A 120 -34.77 43.31 -0.90
CA GLU A 120 -35.35 42.26 -0.02
C GLU A 120 -34.32 41.71 0.99
N VAL A 121 -33.04 41.61 0.63
CA VAL A 121 -31.96 41.13 1.52
C VAL A 121 -31.46 42.24 2.44
N ASN A 122 -31.59 43.54 2.03
CA ASN A 122 -31.11 44.69 2.80
C ASN A 122 -32.29 45.61 3.23
N PRO A 123 -33.07 45.25 4.26
CA PRO A 123 -34.29 46.01 4.63
C PRO A 123 -34.02 47.35 5.34
N GLY A 124 -32.77 47.83 5.37
CA GLY A 124 -32.38 49.11 5.95
C GLY A 124 -31.73 49.02 7.33
N ARG A 125 -31.26 50.16 7.87
CA ARG A 125 -30.49 50.23 9.11
C ARG A 125 -31.23 49.59 10.29
N GLY A 126 -30.54 48.63 10.97
CA GLY A 126 -31.05 47.98 12.16
C GLY A 126 -32.08 46.88 11.92
N LYS A 127 -32.44 46.58 10.69
CA LYS A 127 -33.36 45.48 10.35
C LYS A 127 -32.60 44.35 9.68
N THR A 128 -32.95 43.11 10.01
CA THR A 128 -32.43 41.91 9.34
C THR A 128 -33.49 41.30 8.44
N ALA A 129 -33.11 40.86 7.24
CA ALA A 129 -34.04 40.22 6.31
C ALA A 129 -34.56 38.90 6.87
N THR A 130 -35.85 38.64 6.71
CA THR A 130 -36.46 37.38 7.09
C THR A 130 -35.99 36.24 6.18
N SER A 131 -36.01 34.99 6.65
CA SER A 131 -35.67 33.82 5.81
C SER A 131 -36.54 33.75 4.55
N GLN A 132 -37.83 34.18 4.62
CA GLN A 132 -38.73 34.20 3.50
C GLN A 132 -38.31 35.25 2.46
N ALA A 133 -37.91 36.47 2.90
CA ALA A 133 -37.39 37.51 2.01
C ALA A 133 -36.10 37.02 1.30
N LYS A 134 -35.19 36.41 2.04
CA LYS A 134 -33.97 35.83 1.46
C LYS A 134 -34.24 34.72 0.44
N GLN A 135 -35.25 33.89 0.67
CA GLN A 135 -35.66 32.86 -0.31
C GLN A 135 -36.23 33.47 -1.58
N ARG A 136 -37.11 34.52 -1.44
CA ARG A 136 -37.63 35.26 -2.62
C ARG A 136 -36.50 35.92 -3.40
N ALA A 137 -35.56 36.56 -2.70
CA ALA A 137 -34.39 37.18 -3.34
C ALA A 137 -33.53 36.15 -4.07
N LEU A 138 -33.26 34.99 -3.47
CA LEU A 138 -32.54 33.92 -4.14
C LEU A 138 -33.23 33.46 -5.43
N GLN A 139 -34.53 33.32 -5.41
CA GLN A 139 -35.31 32.93 -6.59
C GLN A 139 -35.22 34.00 -7.70
N MET A 140 -35.35 35.28 -7.36
CA MET A 140 -35.19 36.39 -8.30
C MET A 140 -33.77 36.46 -8.88
N MET A 141 -32.74 36.30 -8.07
CA MET A 141 -31.35 36.28 -8.53
C MET A 141 -31.06 35.11 -9.46
N LYS A 142 -31.62 33.92 -9.19
CA LYS A 142 -31.49 32.74 -10.07
C LYS A 142 -32.16 33.00 -11.42
N GLU A 143 -33.33 33.61 -11.44
CA GLU A 143 -34.03 33.99 -12.67
C GLU A 143 -33.25 35.05 -13.46
N ALA A 144 -32.70 36.06 -12.79
CA ALA A 144 -31.85 37.08 -13.42
C ALA A 144 -30.58 36.44 -14.04
N ASN A 145 -29.94 35.48 -13.38
CA ASN A 145 -28.76 34.77 -13.91
C ASN A 145 -29.05 33.92 -15.15
N GLN A 146 -30.31 33.52 -15.36
CA GLN A 146 -30.73 32.86 -16.62
C GLN A 146 -30.85 33.85 -17.79
N MET A 147 -31.15 35.10 -17.51
CA MET A 147 -31.28 36.16 -18.54
C MET A 147 -29.91 36.72 -18.94
N LYS A 148 -29.04 36.95 -17.95
CA LYS A 148 -27.71 37.54 -18.15
C LYS A 148 -26.73 36.95 -17.13
N SER A 149 -25.62 36.43 -17.63
CA SER A 149 -24.51 36.00 -16.77
C SER A 149 -23.71 37.20 -16.32
N ASP A 150 -23.77 37.52 -15.04
CA ASP A 150 -23.05 38.61 -14.40
C ASP A 150 -22.36 38.15 -13.16
N ALA A 151 -21.08 38.53 -13.02
CA ALA A 151 -20.22 38.01 -11.93
C ALA A 151 -20.74 38.41 -10.55
N ASP A 152 -21.15 39.68 -10.39
CA ASP A 152 -21.57 40.20 -9.09
C ASP A 152 -22.90 39.56 -8.65
N ASN A 153 -23.84 39.37 -9.61
CA ASN A 153 -25.10 38.69 -9.29
C ASN A 153 -24.92 37.20 -9.02
N LEU A 154 -24.04 36.52 -9.75
CA LEU A 154 -23.68 35.12 -9.47
C LEU A 154 -23.01 34.95 -8.10
N PHE A 155 -22.09 35.85 -7.74
CA PHE A 155 -21.44 35.85 -6.45
C PHE A 155 -22.45 36.03 -5.30
N ARG A 156 -23.32 37.05 -5.39
CA ARG A 156 -24.42 37.29 -4.41
C ARG A 156 -25.40 36.14 -4.33
N THR A 157 -25.70 35.50 -5.46
CA THR A 157 -26.56 34.30 -5.50
C THR A 157 -25.90 33.15 -4.73
N ALA A 158 -24.59 32.95 -4.92
CA ALA A 158 -23.84 31.93 -4.21
C ALA A 158 -23.78 32.21 -2.70
N GLU A 159 -23.49 33.44 -2.28
CA GLU A 159 -23.49 33.84 -0.87
C GLU A 159 -24.83 33.59 -0.19
N LEU A 160 -25.93 34.06 -0.82
CA LEU A 160 -27.27 33.90 -0.29
C LEU A 160 -27.69 32.41 -0.21
N ALA A 161 -27.33 31.64 -1.25
CA ALA A 161 -27.54 30.19 -1.27
C ALA A 161 -26.78 29.49 -0.16
N LEU A 162 -25.53 29.91 0.14
CA LEU A 162 -24.71 29.37 1.23
C LEU A 162 -25.36 29.70 2.59
N GLU A 163 -25.82 30.91 2.78
CA GLU A 163 -26.52 31.37 4.01
C GLU A 163 -27.81 30.56 4.25
N LEU A 164 -28.61 30.37 3.21
CA LEU A 164 -29.85 29.60 3.24
C LEU A 164 -29.63 28.08 3.27
N LYS A 165 -28.38 27.61 3.15
CA LYS A 165 -27.99 26.18 3.07
C LYS A 165 -28.53 25.47 1.82
N GLU A 166 -28.82 26.22 0.78
CA GLU A 166 -29.29 25.74 -0.53
C GLU A 166 -28.11 25.25 -1.38
N ARG A 167 -27.67 24.01 -1.12
CA ARG A 167 -26.45 23.45 -1.69
C ARG A 167 -26.41 23.42 -3.21
N ASN A 168 -27.54 23.12 -3.85
CA ASN A 168 -27.59 23.05 -5.31
C ASN A 168 -27.41 24.43 -5.92
N ALA A 169 -28.11 25.45 -5.39
CA ALA A 169 -27.98 26.82 -5.87
C ALA A 169 -26.56 27.36 -5.67
N PHE A 170 -25.94 27.07 -4.52
CA PHE A 170 -24.55 27.45 -4.25
C PHE A 170 -23.60 26.81 -5.26
N ARG A 171 -23.71 25.48 -5.47
CA ARG A 171 -22.86 24.74 -6.43
C ARG A 171 -23.03 25.30 -7.85
N ASP A 172 -24.29 25.47 -8.30
CA ASP A 172 -24.58 25.86 -9.66
C ASP A 172 -24.10 27.29 -9.95
N SER A 173 -24.28 28.25 -9.03
CA SER A 173 -23.72 29.60 -9.12
C SER A 173 -22.19 29.61 -9.10
N THR A 174 -21.57 28.79 -8.25
CA THR A 174 -20.11 28.65 -8.21
C THR A 174 -19.55 28.10 -9.53
N VAL A 175 -20.17 27.07 -10.09
CA VAL A 175 -19.77 26.50 -11.39
C VAL A 175 -19.92 27.51 -12.52
N GLN A 176 -21.03 28.31 -12.53
CA GLN A 176 -21.22 29.37 -13.52
C GLN A 176 -20.18 30.49 -13.36
N MET A 177 -19.84 30.88 -12.13
CA MET A 177 -18.76 31.84 -11.84
C MET A 177 -17.42 31.34 -12.38
N MET A 178 -17.03 30.11 -12.08
CA MET A 178 -15.78 29.54 -12.57
C MET A 178 -15.72 29.42 -14.09
N LYS A 179 -16.86 29.15 -14.75
CA LYS A 179 -16.94 29.02 -16.20
C LYS A 179 -16.90 30.37 -16.91
N GLY A 180 -17.64 31.36 -16.39
CA GLY A 180 -17.80 32.67 -17.03
C GLY A 180 -16.72 33.68 -16.65
N PHE A 181 -16.14 33.55 -15.46
CA PHE A 181 -15.26 34.55 -14.85
C PHE A 181 -14.08 33.91 -14.12
N PRO A 182 -13.27 33.07 -14.81
CA PRO A 182 -12.17 32.28 -14.18
C PRO A 182 -11.04 33.16 -13.62
N ASP A 183 -10.90 34.38 -14.08
CA ASP A 183 -9.84 35.31 -13.66
C ASP A 183 -10.22 36.18 -12.46
N LYS A 184 -11.43 36.01 -11.92
CA LYS A 184 -11.87 36.75 -10.74
C LYS A 184 -11.52 35.98 -9.44
N ALA A 185 -11.01 36.71 -8.45
CA ALA A 185 -10.69 36.18 -7.14
C ALA A 185 -11.89 35.51 -6.44
N GLU A 186 -13.08 36.10 -6.62
CA GLU A 186 -14.34 35.64 -6.05
C GLU A 186 -14.75 34.27 -6.60
N SER A 187 -14.43 33.96 -7.85
CA SER A 187 -14.70 32.67 -8.47
C SER A 187 -13.93 31.55 -7.75
N HIS A 188 -12.64 31.75 -7.53
CA HIS A 188 -11.78 30.82 -6.81
C HIS A 188 -12.14 30.75 -5.33
N TYR A 189 -12.53 31.85 -4.72
CA TYR A 189 -13.01 31.88 -3.33
C TYR A 189 -14.26 31.00 -3.14
N LEU A 190 -15.26 31.13 -3.99
CA LEU A 190 -16.46 30.29 -3.95
C LEU A 190 -16.13 28.82 -4.21
N ASN A 191 -15.21 28.54 -5.16
CA ASN A 191 -14.77 27.18 -5.45
C ASN A 191 -13.99 26.55 -4.29
N ALA A 192 -13.21 27.37 -3.56
CA ALA A 192 -12.54 26.90 -2.33
C ALA A 192 -13.56 26.48 -1.26
N ILE A 193 -14.63 27.26 -1.06
CA ILE A 193 -15.72 26.94 -0.14
C ILE A 193 -16.43 25.64 -0.59
N LEU A 194 -16.74 25.53 -1.88
CA LEU A 194 -17.38 24.35 -2.45
C LEU A 194 -16.53 23.09 -2.25
N ALA A 195 -15.23 23.16 -2.56
CA ALA A 195 -14.28 22.08 -2.36
C ALA A 195 -14.16 21.68 -0.86
N ALA A 196 -14.09 22.66 0.05
CA ALA A 196 -14.06 22.39 1.49
C ALA A 196 -15.36 21.72 1.98
N THR A 197 -16.51 22.10 1.42
CA THR A 197 -17.80 21.49 1.73
C THR A 197 -17.86 20.03 1.28
N ASN A 198 -17.23 19.72 0.16
CA ASN A 198 -17.10 18.37 -0.40
C ASN A 198 -15.95 17.56 0.23
N ARG A 199 -15.19 18.13 1.18
CA ARG A 199 -14.00 17.54 1.80
C ARG A 199 -12.81 17.35 0.83
N GLU A 200 -12.78 18.06 -0.27
CA GLU A 200 -11.69 18.10 -1.24
C GLU A 200 -10.60 19.08 -0.75
N TRP A 201 -9.95 18.74 0.38
CA TRP A 201 -9.13 19.67 1.16
C TRP A 201 -7.95 20.25 0.38
N SER A 202 -7.27 19.42 -0.45
CA SER A 202 -6.14 19.89 -1.28
C SER A 202 -6.60 20.91 -2.32
N LYS A 203 -7.74 20.66 -2.95
CA LYS A 203 -8.35 21.58 -3.91
C LYS A 203 -8.83 22.87 -3.22
N ALA A 204 -9.41 22.76 -2.03
CA ALA A 204 -9.84 23.94 -1.26
C ALA A 204 -8.63 24.84 -0.90
N GLU A 205 -7.48 24.25 -0.53
CA GLU A 205 -6.25 24.99 -0.28
C GLU A 205 -5.70 25.66 -1.55
N GLU A 206 -5.68 24.95 -2.66
CA GLU A 206 -5.23 25.46 -3.96
C GLU A 206 -6.07 26.64 -4.43
N GLU A 207 -7.40 26.49 -4.43
CA GLU A 207 -8.33 27.50 -4.87
C GLU A 207 -8.29 28.77 -4.01
N ILE A 208 -8.18 28.66 -2.68
CA ILE A 208 -8.10 29.85 -1.82
C ILE A 208 -6.75 30.58 -2.01
N ARG A 209 -5.66 29.86 -2.27
CA ARG A 209 -4.38 30.50 -2.60
C ARG A 209 -4.45 31.21 -3.94
N ARG A 210 -5.10 30.60 -4.94
CA ARG A 210 -5.32 31.21 -6.23
C ARG A 210 -6.18 32.45 -6.14
N ALA A 211 -7.23 32.42 -5.31
CA ALA A 211 -8.03 33.63 -5.02
C ALA A 211 -7.15 34.75 -4.42
N GLY A 212 -6.20 34.42 -3.53
CA GLY A 212 -5.26 35.40 -2.98
C GLY A 212 -4.32 36.00 -4.03
N GLU A 213 -3.83 35.20 -4.98
CA GLU A 213 -3.00 35.67 -6.11
C GLU A 213 -3.77 36.62 -7.01
N LEU A 214 -5.09 36.44 -7.15
CA LEU A 214 -5.98 37.26 -7.94
C LEU A 214 -6.54 38.49 -7.20
N GLY A 215 -6.07 38.75 -5.95
CA GLY A 215 -6.37 39.94 -5.21
C GLY A 215 -7.39 39.81 -4.07
N LEU A 216 -7.75 38.58 -3.67
CA LEU A 216 -8.52 38.39 -2.43
C LEU A 216 -7.73 38.88 -1.22
N PRO A 217 -8.35 39.66 -0.29
CA PRO A 217 -7.67 40.17 0.88
C PRO A 217 -6.91 39.08 1.67
N PRO A 218 -5.62 39.32 2.03
CA PRO A 218 -4.79 38.32 2.72
C PRO A 218 -5.36 37.82 4.06
N GLN A 219 -6.17 38.63 4.72
CA GLN A 219 -6.86 38.25 5.96
C GLN A 219 -7.88 37.14 5.71
N LEU A 220 -8.67 37.23 4.62
CA LEU A 220 -9.64 36.20 4.24
C LEU A 220 -8.96 34.89 3.86
N VAL A 221 -7.86 34.97 3.09
CA VAL A 221 -7.07 33.78 2.72
C VAL A 221 -6.53 33.09 3.96
N ARG A 222 -5.90 33.85 4.87
CA ARG A 222 -5.37 33.29 6.14
C ARG A 222 -6.47 32.73 7.00
N GLY A 223 -7.57 33.48 7.21
CA GLY A 223 -8.70 33.02 8.01
C GLY A 223 -9.30 31.71 7.49
N PHE A 224 -9.40 31.55 6.18
CA PHE A 224 -9.89 30.32 5.55
C PHE A 224 -8.92 29.14 5.76
N LEU A 225 -7.63 29.36 5.60
CA LEU A 225 -6.58 28.33 5.82
C LEU A 225 -6.51 27.92 7.30
N ASP A 226 -6.53 28.90 8.22
CA ASP A 226 -6.44 28.70 9.68
C ASP A 226 -7.71 28.07 10.25
N ALA A 227 -8.86 28.16 9.55
CA ALA A 227 -10.08 27.43 9.91
C ALA A 227 -9.92 25.89 9.83
N GLY A 228 -8.72 25.41 9.49
CA GLY A 228 -8.32 24.00 9.47
C GLY A 228 -8.22 23.39 8.07
N VAL A 229 -8.39 24.18 7.01
CA VAL A 229 -8.25 23.68 5.63
C VAL A 229 -6.82 23.29 5.34
N GLN A 230 -5.83 24.11 5.70
CA GLN A 230 -4.41 23.84 5.49
C GLN A 230 -3.98 22.56 6.19
N ARG A 231 -4.38 22.38 7.47
CA ARG A 231 -4.05 21.17 8.23
C ARG A 231 -4.65 19.92 7.59
N ARG A 232 -5.94 19.96 7.20
CA ARG A 232 -6.59 18.80 6.58
C ARG A 232 -6.06 18.49 5.19
N ALA A 233 -5.68 19.52 4.41
CA ALA A 233 -5.03 19.34 3.12
C ALA A 233 -3.67 18.65 3.26
N SER A 234 -2.87 19.06 4.25
CA SER A 234 -1.58 18.39 4.54
C SER A 234 -1.77 16.95 5.03
N GLU A 235 -2.69 16.70 5.96
CA GLU A 235 -3.03 15.35 6.45
C GLU A 235 -3.44 14.44 5.28
N TRP A 236 -4.27 14.94 4.36
CA TRP A 236 -4.71 14.19 3.18
C TRP A 236 -3.57 13.90 2.20
N ARG A 237 -2.67 14.87 1.93
CA ARG A 237 -1.49 14.66 1.10
C ARG A 237 -0.56 13.57 1.69
N TYR A 238 -0.27 13.65 3.00
CA TYR A 238 0.52 12.62 3.67
C TYR A 238 -0.14 11.24 3.59
N ALA A 239 -1.44 11.16 3.85
CA ALA A 239 -2.19 9.89 3.74
C ALA A 239 -2.12 9.31 2.32
N THR A 240 -2.19 10.16 1.30
CA THR A 240 -2.07 9.75 -0.11
C THR A 240 -0.68 9.23 -0.43
N TYR A 241 0.39 9.91 0.01
CA TYR A 241 1.77 9.43 -0.20
C TYR A 241 2.05 8.11 0.52
N VAL A 242 1.57 7.97 1.76
CA VAL A 242 1.65 6.71 2.49
C VAL A 242 0.87 5.60 1.76
N GLY A 243 -0.31 5.92 1.24
CA GLY A 243 -1.09 5.00 0.42
C GLY A 243 -0.35 4.53 -0.83
N TYR A 244 0.27 5.43 -1.57
CA TYR A 244 1.09 5.07 -2.75
C TYR A 244 2.32 4.24 -2.37
N ALA A 245 3.01 4.58 -1.28
CA ALA A 245 4.14 3.80 -0.80
C ALA A 245 3.71 2.37 -0.40
N ALA A 246 2.58 2.24 0.30
CA ALA A 246 2.01 0.95 0.67
C ALA A 246 1.58 0.12 -0.56
N ALA A 247 0.93 0.76 -1.53
CA ALA A 247 0.54 0.11 -2.77
C ALA A 247 1.76 -0.35 -3.58
N GLY A 248 2.77 0.50 -3.73
CA GLY A 248 4.03 0.16 -4.40
C GLY A 248 4.76 -1.01 -3.73
N TRP A 249 4.78 -1.01 -2.38
CA TRP A 249 5.32 -2.15 -1.61
C TRP A 249 4.50 -3.43 -1.82
N ALA A 250 3.18 -3.38 -1.80
CA ALA A 250 2.34 -4.55 -2.05
C ALA A 250 2.49 -5.09 -3.49
N VAL A 251 2.58 -4.20 -4.48
CA VAL A 251 2.86 -4.57 -5.88
C VAL A 251 4.21 -5.27 -6.00
N GLY A 252 5.26 -4.77 -5.31
CA GLY A 252 6.56 -5.42 -5.28
C GLY A 252 6.51 -6.84 -4.72
N LEU A 253 5.76 -7.09 -3.64
CA LEU A 253 5.50 -8.44 -3.12
C LEU A 253 4.75 -9.32 -4.13
N GLY A 254 3.75 -8.79 -4.80
CA GLY A 254 3.00 -9.48 -5.85
C GLY A 254 3.89 -9.89 -7.02
N LEU A 255 4.75 -9.00 -7.49
CA LEU A 255 5.72 -9.29 -8.55
C LEU A 255 6.72 -10.38 -8.14
N LEU A 256 7.27 -10.30 -6.91
CA LEU A 256 8.14 -11.36 -6.37
C LEU A 256 7.43 -12.72 -6.36
N PHE A 257 6.17 -12.75 -5.96
CA PHE A 257 5.37 -13.98 -5.96
C PHE A 257 5.17 -14.53 -7.39
N ILE A 258 4.79 -13.68 -8.34
CA ILE A 258 4.56 -14.07 -9.74
C ILE A 258 5.85 -14.61 -10.36
N PHE A 259 6.97 -13.88 -10.22
CA PHE A 259 8.26 -14.31 -10.74
C PHE A 259 8.76 -15.60 -10.07
N GLY A 260 8.60 -15.71 -8.74
CA GLY A 260 8.94 -16.92 -7.99
C GLY A 260 8.15 -18.13 -8.46
N LYS A 261 6.84 -17.98 -8.66
CA LYS A 261 5.97 -19.04 -9.17
C LYS A 261 6.34 -19.42 -10.61
N ALA A 262 6.52 -18.45 -11.49
CA ALA A 262 6.90 -18.68 -12.88
C ALA A 262 8.22 -19.45 -12.99
N LEU A 263 9.25 -19.05 -12.22
CA LEU A 263 10.54 -19.74 -12.20
C LEU A 263 10.43 -21.15 -11.62
N SER A 264 9.62 -21.35 -10.57
CA SER A 264 9.37 -22.67 -9.98
C SER A 264 8.74 -23.63 -11.00
N THR A 265 7.72 -23.19 -11.74
CA THR A 265 7.09 -23.99 -12.79
C THR A 265 8.04 -24.28 -13.96
N LEU A 266 8.86 -23.30 -14.36
CA LEU A 266 9.89 -23.50 -15.39
C LEU A 266 10.95 -24.52 -14.95
N THR A 267 11.33 -24.53 -13.67
CA THR A 267 12.26 -25.52 -13.11
C THR A 267 11.65 -26.91 -13.14
N LEU A 268 10.42 -27.07 -12.65
CA LEU A 268 9.71 -28.35 -12.71
C LEU A 268 9.55 -28.87 -14.14
N SER A 269 9.24 -28.00 -15.10
CA SER A 269 9.18 -28.39 -16.51
C SER A 269 10.54 -28.80 -17.07
N SER A 270 11.64 -28.23 -16.57
CA SER A 270 13.00 -28.62 -16.95
C SER A 270 13.36 -29.99 -16.39
N ILE A 271 12.98 -30.29 -15.15
CA ILE A 271 13.14 -31.60 -14.51
C ILE A 271 12.42 -32.69 -15.32
N LYS A 272 11.18 -32.43 -15.74
CA LYS A 272 10.39 -33.40 -16.51
C LYS A 272 10.93 -33.69 -17.91
N ARG A 273 11.66 -32.77 -18.52
CA ARG A 273 12.17 -32.88 -19.92
C ARG A 273 13.60 -33.41 -20.02
N ALA A 274 14.27 -33.63 -18.91
CA ALA A 274 15.69 -33.92 -18.94
C ALA A 274 16.00 -35.36 -19.40
N GLY A 275 16.81 -35.48 -20.42
CA GLY A 275 17.35 -36.71 -20.99
C GLY A 275 18.76 -36.49 -21.58
N SER A 276 19.51 -35.49 -21.10
CA SER A 276 20.81 -35.09 -21.65
C SER A 276 21.97 -35.57 -20.79
N LYS A 277 23.04 -36.12 -21.43
CA LYS A 277 24.32 -36.44 -20.75
C LYS A 277 25.14 -35.21 -20.33
N THR A 278 24.63 -33.99 -20.53
CA THR A 278 25.35 -32.76 -20.13
C THR A 278 25.18 -32.46 -18.65
N MET A 279 26.29 -32.11 -17.97
CA MET A 279 26.26 -31.72 -16.56
C MET A 279 25.33 -30.53 -16.31
N VAL A 280 25.34 -29.53 -17.18
CA VAL A 280 24.48 -28.34 -17.08
C VAL A 280 23.98 -27.98 -18.48
N SER A 281 22.68 -28.01 -18.68
CA SER A 281 22.09 -27.50 -19.92
C SER A 281 22.11 -25.96 -19.96
N ARG A 282 22.08 -25.36 -21.17
CA ARG A 282 22.02 -23.89 -21.31
C ARG A 282 20.83 -23.29 -20.56
N ARG A 283 19.68 -23.97 -20.56
CA ARG A 283 18.48 -23.55 -19.85
C ARG A 283 18.65 -23.57 -18.33
N GLU A 284 19.27 -24.61 -17.80
CA GLU A 284 19.58 -24.72 -16.36
C GLU A 284 20.56 -23.63 -15.92
N ALA A 285 21.60 -23.35 -16.70
CA ALA A 285 22.55 -22.28 -16.43
C ALA A 285 21.86 -20.92 -16.38
N TRP A 286 20.94 -20.64 -17.32
CA TRP A 286 20.13 -19.42 -17.35
C TRP A 286 19.21 -19.33 -16.11
N LEU A 287 18.47 -20.40 -15.78
CA LEU A 287 17.61 -20.45 -14.59
C LEU A 287 18.40 -20.19 -13.31
N ARG A 288 19.59 -20.79 -13.14
CA ARG A 288 20.46 -20.55 -11.99
C ARG A 288 20.87 -19.10 -11.85
N LYS A 289 21.21 -18.45 -12.96
CA LYS A 289 21.57 -17.03 -12.98
C LYS A 289 20.39 -16.14 -12.52
N ILE A 290 19.18 -16.42 -13.03
CA ILE A 290 17.98 -15.68 -12.63
C ILE A 290 17.62 -15.94 -11.17
N TYR A 291 17.67 -17.19 -10.68
CA TYR A 291 17.42 -17.47 -9.27
C TYR A 291 18.40 -16.74 -8.36
N ARG A 292 19.67 -16.65 -8.72
CA ARG A 292 20.66 -15.89 -7.94
C ARG A 292 20.23 -14.44 -7.78
N VAL A 293 19.87 -13.78 -8.88
CA VAL A 293 19.41 -12.39 -8.87
C VAL A 293 18.10 -12.25 -8.08
N LEU A 294 17.16 -13.14 -8.33
CA LEU A 294 15.85 -13.08 -7.66
C LEU A 294 15.95 -13.33 -6.14
N ILE A 295 16.79 -14.27 -5.71
CA ILE A 295 17.03 -14.52 -4.27
C ILE A 295 17.73 -13.33 -3.61
N GLN A 296 18.72 -12.72 -4.29
CA GLN A 296 19.36 -11.51 -3.79
C GLN A 296 18.38 -10.36 -3.67
N PHE A 297 17.55 -10.16 -4.68
CA PHE A 297 16.53 -9.12 -4.67
C PHE A 297 15.48 -9.39 -3.58
N ALA A 298 14.97 -10.63 -3.46
CA ALA A 298 14.05 -11.00 -2.41
C ALA A 298 14.67 -10.84 -1.01
N ALA A 299 15.94 -11.21 -0.82
CA ALA A 299 16.64 -10.99 0.43
C ALA A 299 16.73 -9.51 0.81
N TRP A 300 17.13 -8.66 -0.15
CA TRP A 300 17.17 -7.21 0.05
C TRP A 300 15.78 -6.66 0.35
N TYR A 301 14.78 -7.09 -0.41
CA TYR A 301 13.39 -6.66 -0.25
C TYR A 301 12.83 -7.03 1.14
N TYR A 302 13.22 -8.19 1.69
CA TYR A 302 12.88 -8.57 3.06
C TYR A 302 13.37 -7.52 4.07
N TYR A 303 14.67 -7.19 4.02
CA TYR A 303 15.24 -6.24 4.98
C TYR A 303 14.69 -4.83 4.84
N VAL A 304 14.42 -4.38 3.61
CA VAL A 304 13.76 -3.08 3.36
C VAL A 304 12.30 -3.08 3.84
N SER A 305 11.63 -4.23 3.80
CA SER A 305 10.26 -4.35 4.32
C SER A 305 10.18 -4.25 5.84
N LEU A 306 11.23 -4.56 6.59
CA LEU A 306 11.18 -4.55 8.06
C LEU A 306 10.86 -3.16 8.65
N PRO A 307 11.57 -2.06 8.30
CA PRO A 307 11.21 -0.73 8.77
C PRO A 307 9.83 -0.30 8.26
N PHE A 308 9.45 -0.68 7.05
CA PHE A 308 8.12 -0.40 6.53
C PHE A 308 7.01 -1.06 7.35
N VAL A 309 7.17 -2.33 7.70
CA VAL A 309 6.25 -3.07 8.57
C VAL A 309 6.19 -2.47 9.97
N ALA A 310 7.33 -2.03 10.52
CA ALA A 310 7.39 -1.35 11.80
C ALA A 310 6.60 -0.04 11.79
N ILE A 311 6.78 0.79 10.75
CA ILE A 311 6.03 2.03 10.56
C ILE A 311 4.53 1.74 10.40
N LEU A 312 4.18 0.73 9.61
CA LEU A 312 2.79 0.32 9.41
C LEU A 312 2.13 -0.13 10.72
N LEU A 313 2.83 -0.91 11.55
CA LEU A 313 2.35 -1.32 12.88
C LEU A 313 2.05 -0.12 13.77
N ILE A 314 2.98 0.84 13.83
CA ILE A 314 2.82 2.05 14.63
C ILE A 314 1.68 2.93 14.07
N ALA A 315 1.62 3.07 12.74
CA ALA A 315 0.56 3.86 12.08
C ALA A 315 -0.83 3.28 12.31
N VAL A 316 -0.99 1.95 12.23
CA VAL A 316 -2.26 1.26 12.50
C VAL A 316 -2.66 1.43 13.97
N ALA A 317 -1.73 1.23 14.89
CA ALA A 317 -1.99 1.43 16.32
C ALA A 317 -2.39 2.89 16.63
N GLY A 318 -1.66 3.86 16.06
CA GLY A 318 -1.95 5.28 16.19
C GLY A 318 -3.30 5.68 15.56
N SER A 319 -3.66 5.08 14.43
CA SER A 319 -4.96 5.31 13.78
C SER A 319 -6.13 4.79 14.60
N ILE A 320 -5.98 3.61 15.23
CA ILE A 320 -6.97 3.05 16.15
C ILE A 320 -7.13 3.97 17.36
N PHE A 321 -6.03 4.41 17.95
CA PHE A 321 -6.03 5.34 19.08
C PHE A 321 -6.74 6.67 18.73
N TYR A 322 -6.37 7.28 17.60
CA TYR A 322 -6.98 8.51 17.11
C TYR A 322 -8.48 8.35 16.82
N GLY A 323 -8.88 7.21 16.24
CA GLY A 323 -10.29 6.91 15.97
C GLY A 323 -11.13 6.90 17.25
N PHE A 324 -10.65 6.25 18.32
CA PHE A 324 -11.34 6.24 19.62
C PHE A 324 -11.36 7.62 20.30
N LEU A 325 -10.29 8.40 20.18
CA LEU A 325 -10.27 9.78 20.67
C LEU A 325 -11.35 10.65 19.98
N THR A 326 -11.52 10.51 18.67
CA THR A 326 -12.53 11.30 17.92
C THR A 326 -13.96 10.89 18.22
N LEU A 327 -14.18 9.64 18.67
CA LEU A 327 -15.47 9.12 19.09
C LEU A 327 -15.81 9.47 20.55
N GLY A 328 -14.87 10.09 21.28
CA GLY A 328 -15.06 10.41 22.70
C GLY A 328 -15.12 9.20 23.62
N GLN A 329 -14.72 8.02 23.14
CA GLN A 329 -14.68 6.77 23.88
C GLN A 329 -13.23 6.30 23.98
N LEU A 330 -12.76 6.03 25.20
CA LEU A 330 -11.40 5.57 25.44
C LEU A 330 -11.43 4.17 26.09
N PRO A 331 -11.55 3.10 25.30
CA PRO A 331 -11.46 1.73 25.82
C PRO A 331 -9.99 1.44 26.20
N PHE A 332 -9.60 1.89 27.39
CA PHE A 332 -8.22 1.89 27.86
C PHE A 332 -7.52 0.53 27.72
N ARG A 333 -8.22 -0.56 28.09
CA ARG A 333 -7.66 -1.93 27.97
C ARG A 333 -7.31 -2.30 26.53
N LEU A 334 -8.18 -1.96 25.56
CA LEU A 334 -7.95 -2.23 24.16
C LEU A 334 -6.79 -1.38 23.61
N LEU A 335 -6.77 -0.09 23.94
CA LEU A 335 -5.71 0.82 23.50
C LEU A 335 -4.34 0.42 24.07
N LEU A 336 -4.30 0.01 25.35
CA LEU A 336 -3.09 -0.52 25.98
C LEU A 336 -2.61 -1.79 25.28
N LEU A 337 -3.52 -2.73 24.99
CA LEU A 337 -3.19 -3.99 24.30
C LEU A 337 -2.63 -3.71 22.89
N VAL A 338 -3.28 -2.86 22.10
CA VAL A 338 -2.86 -2.51 20.75
C VAL A 338 -1.52 -1.79 20.76
N GLY A 339 -1.34 -0.81 21.66
CA GLY A 339 -0.09 -0.06 21.82
C GLY A 339 1.08 -0.97 22.23
N LEU A 340 0.86 -1.79 23.26
CA LEU A 340 1.87 -2.75 23.73
C LEU A 340 2.25 -3.77 22.64
N THR A 341 1.26 -4.30 21.92
CA THR A 341 1.50 -5.22 20.80
C THR A 341 2.36 -4.57 19.72
N ALA A 342 2.06 -3.32 19.32
CA ALA A 342 2.84 -2.60 18.32
C ALA A 342 4.28 -2.35 18.78
N ILE A 343 4.47 -1.90 20.02
CA ILE A 343 5.80 -1.64 20.60
C ILE A 343 6.62 -2.92 20.72
N VAL A 344 6.05 -3.97 21.33
CA VAL A 344 6.75 -5.26 21.54
C VAL A 344 7.10 -5.88 20.20
N THR A 345 6.18 -5.88 19.22
CA THR A 345 6.44 -6.45 17.89
C THR A 345 7.55 -5.69 17.17
N THR A 346 7.51 -4.35 17.18
CA THR A 346 8.55 -3.51 16.57
C THR A 346 9.91 -3.73 17.25
N TYR A 347 9.94 -3.77 18.57
CA TYR A 347 11.16 -4.06 19.32
C TYR A 347 11.72 -5.46 18.96
N LYS A 348 10.89 -6.50 18.97
CA LYS A 348 11.29 -7.87 18.63
C LYS A 348 11.72 -8.01 17.17
N LEU A 349 11.13 -7.26 16.26
CA LEU A 349 11.53 -7.21 14.84
C LEU A 349 13.00 -6.80 14.72
N PHE A 350 13.39 -5.69 15.33
CA PHE A 350 14.77 -5.21 15.26
C PHE A 350 15.72 -6.04 16.15
N GLN A 351 15.31 -6.44 17.36
CA GLN A 351 16.11 -7.28 18.24
C GLN A 351 16.50 -8.60 17.57
N SER A 352 15.60 -9.20 16.77
CA SER A 352 15.84 -10.48 16.09
C SER A 352 17.04 -10.44 15.14
N LEU A 353 17.35 -9.28 14.56
CA LEU A 353 18.50 -9.12 13.66
C LEU A 353 19.85 -9.22 14.38
N PHE A 354 19.87 -8.95 15.69
CA PHE A 354 21.06 -8.97 16.52
C PHE A 354 21.20 -10.26 17.34
N ILE A 355 20.21 -11.15 17.32
CA ILE A 355 20.29 -12.43 18.00
C ILE A 355 21.37 -13.29 17.32
N LYS A 356 22.43 -13.56 18.05
CA LYS A 356 23.45 -14.53 17.65
C LYS A 356 23.00 -15.92 18.12
N ILE A 357 22.63 -16.78 17.19
CA ILE A 357 22.44 -18.20 17.48
C ILE A 357 23.78 -18.85 17.19
N THR A 358 24.45 -19.35 18.20
CA THR A 358 25.57 -20.31 18.06
C THR A 358 24.95 -21.69 17.89
N PRO A 359 24.87 -22.22 16.67
CA PRO A 359 24.38 -23.59 16.51
C PRO A 359 25.35 -24.54 17.25
N ARG A 360 24.83 -25.36 18.15
CA ARG A 360 25.57 -26.50 18.64
C ARG A 360 25.46 -27.57 17.59
N ASP A 361 26.59 -27.98 17.06
CA ASP A 361 26.61 -29.08 16.12
C ASP A 361 26.13 -30.37 16.81
N PRO A 362 25.20 -31.08 16.17
CA PRO A 362 24.63 -32.27 16.78
C PRO A 362 25.61 -33.42 16.78
N GLY A 363 25.39 -34.40 17.68
CA GLY A 363 26.09 -35.64 17.70
C GLY A 363 27.51 -35.59 18.31
N ARG A 364 28.21 -36.72 18.25
CA ARG A 364 29.55 -36.93 18.75
C ARG A 364 30.58 -36.89 17.63
N ILE A 365 31.72 -36.27 17.86
CA ILE A 365 32.86 -36.31 16.94
C ILE A 365 33.41 -37.74 16.86
N LEU A 366 33.56 -38.25 15.65
CA LEU A 366 34.17 -39.52 15.36
C LEU A 366 35.68 -39.32 15.12
N LYS A 367 36.49 -39.90 15.98
CA LYS A 367 37.95 -39.84 15.83
C LYS A 367 38.43 -40.74 14.69
N ARG A 368 39.58 -40.42 14.11
CA ARG A 368 40.14 -41.17 12.98
C ARG A 368 40.51 -42.61 13.38
N GLU A 369 40.95 -42.78 14.62
CA GLU A 369 41.35 -44.07 15.18
C GLU A 369 40.14 -44.99 15.39
N GLU A 370 38.96 -44.44 15.62
CA GLU A 370 37.72 -45.21 15.84
C GLU A 370 37.16 -45.82 14.54
N ALA A 371 37.38 -45.16 13.39
CA ALA A 371 36.87 -45.66 12.11
C ALA A 371 37.80 -45.29 10.93
N PRO A 372 39.03 -45.84 10.88
CA PRO A 372 40.04 -45.45 9.90
C PRO A 372 39.60 -45.70 8.45
N ARG A 373 38.85 -46.80 8.22
CA ARG A 373 38.30 -47.11 6.87
C ARG A 373 37.28 -46.07 6.39
N LEU A 374 36.41 -45.62 7.27
CA LEU A 374 35.42 -44.57 6.91
C LEU A 374 36.12 -43.26 6.58
N TRP A 375 37.12 -42.85 7.36
CA TRP A 375 37.91 -41.66 7.07
C TRP A 375 38.71 -41.77 5.77
N ALA A 376 39.25 -42.95 5.43
CA ALA A 376 39.92 -43.22 4.15
C ALA A 376 38.91 -43.07 2.99
N LEU A 377 37.74 -43.71 3.11
CA LEU A 377 36.69 -43.66 2.11
C LEU A 377 36.21 -42.24 1.85
N THR A 378 35.99 -41.43 2.90
CA THR A 378 35.58 -40.03 2.69
C THR A 378 36.63 -39.21 1.96
N LYS A 379 37.92 -39.48 2.17
CA LYS A 379 39.04 -38.83 1.49
C LYS A 379 39.14 -39.27 0.02
N GLU A 380 38.94 -40.54 -0.27
CA GLU A 380 38.91 -41.08 -1.65
C GLU A 380 37.80 -40.45 -2.44
N VAL A 381 36.56 -40.45 -1.92
CA VAL A 381 35.42 -39.85 -2.59
C VAL A 381 35.62 -38.35 -2.85
N ALA A 382 36.21 -37.62 -1.89
CA ALA A 382 36.53 -36.20 -2.10
C ALA A 382 37.52 -35.99 -3.25
N ALA A 383 38.55 -36.87 -3.36
CA ALA A 383 39.52 -36.84 -4.47
C ALA A 383 38.85 -37.14 -5.82
N ASP A 384 37.97 -38.15 -5.86
CA ASP A 384 37.24 -38.55 -7.06
C ASP A 384 36.33 -37.42 -7.57
N VAL A 385 35.67 -36.73 -6.64
CA VAL A 385 34.79 -35.57 -6.96
C VAL A 385 35.62 -34.33 -7.30
N GLY A 386 36.89 -34.27 -6.94
CA GLY A 386 37.79 -33.13 -7.17
C GLY A 386 37.58 -31.99 -6.17
N THR A 387 37.34 -32.35 -4.90
CA THR A 387 37.13 -31.38 -3.82
C THR A 387 37.97 -31.71 -2.60
N ARG A 388 38.07 -30.79 -1.66
CA ARG A 388 38.75 -30.99 -0.39
C ARG A 388 37.93 -31.92 0.52
N PRO A 389 38.55 -32.87 1.23
CA PRO A 389 37.83 -33.78 2.13
C PRO A 389 37.23 -33.02 3.33
N VAL A 390 36.36 -33.69 4.08
CA VAL A 390 35.84 -33.18 5.34
C VAL A 390 36.92 -33.17 6.42
N ASP A 391 36.85 -32.16 7.30
CA ASP A 391 37.79 -31.97 8.42
C ASP A 391 37.29 -32.67 9.69
N GLU A 392 35.99 -32.89 9.82
CA GLU A 392 35.31 -33.44 10.96
C GLU A 392 34.15 -34.36 10.53
N ILE A 393 34.03 -35.52 11.15
CA ILE A 393 32.87 -36.41 11.02
C ILE A 393 32.14 -36.43 12.36
N ARG A 394 30.86 -36.22 12.35
CA ARG A 394 29.97 -36.29 13.52
C ARG A 394 28.93 -37.37 13.32
N ILE A 395 28.82 -38.24 14.34
CA ILE A 395 27.86 -39.35 14.31
C ILE A 395 26.62 -39.04 15.15
N LEU A 396 25.46 -39.41 14.60
CA LEU A 396 24.15 -39.29 15.21
C LEU A 396 23.46 -40.65 15.28
N PRO A 397 22.47 -40.81 16.18
CA PRO A 397 21.63 -42.00 16.15
C PRO A 397 20.68 -42.09 14.95
N GLY A 398 20.42 -41.00 14.20
CA GLY A 398 19.48 -40.97 13.07
C GLY A 398 19.97 -41.64 11.79
N THR A 399 19.38 -41.28 10.66
CA THR A 399 19.70 -41.81 9.31
C THR A 399 20.17 -40.72 8.36
N GLU A 400 20.38 -39.49 8.86
CA GLU A 400 20.79 -38.35 8.07
C GLU A 400 22.23 -38.48 7.58
N VAL A 401 22.46 -38.18 6.31
CA VAL A 401 23.77 -37.93 5.72
C VAL A 401 23.76 -36.52 5.19
N ALA A 402 24.65 -35.68 5.66
CA ALA A 402 24.71 -34.28 5.24
C ALA A 402 26.10 -33.69 5.44
N VAL A 403 26.47 -32.75 4.58
CA VAL A 403 27.72 -32.00 4.74
C VAL A 403 27.42 -30.49 4.83
N TYR A 404 28.23 -29.80 5.62
CA TYR A 404 28.15 -28.34 5.70
C TYR A 404 29.51 -27.72 6.02
N GLU A 405 29.63 -26.40 5.76
CA GLU A 405 30.84 -25.64 6.07
C GLU A 405 30.58 -24.73 7.29
N ARG A 406 31.47 -24.83 8.28
CA ARG A 406 31.51 -23.99 9.48
C ARG A 406 32.65 -22.99 9.36
N GLY A 407 32.33 -21.70 9.47
CA GLY A 407 33.33 -20.65 9.36
C GLY A 407 32.73 -19.32 8.92
N THR A 408 33.56 -18.31 8.88
CA THR A 408 33.20 -16.97 8.41
C THR A 408 32.98 -16.95 6.89
N ARG A 409 32.31 -15.91 6.39
CA ARG A 409 32.13 -15.72 4.94
C ARG A 409 33.44 -15.72 4.16
N LYS A 410 34.48 -15.08 4.72
CA LYS A 410 35.81 -15.04 4.10
C LYS A 410 36.43 -16.44 4.01
N GLU A 411 36.33 -17.21 5.07
CA GLU A 411 36.81 -18.60 5.10
C GLU A 411 36.08 -19.51 4.11
N LYS A 412 34.74 -19.38 4.03
CA LYS A 412 33.94 -20.09 3.05
C LYS A 412 34.32 -19.68 1.61
N ALA A 413 34.44 -18.39 1.33
CA ALA A 413 34.80 -17.89 0.00
C ALA A 413 36.21 -18.31 -0.44
N THR A 414 37.15 -18.44 0.50
CA THR A 414 38.55 -18.83 0.25
C THR A 414 38.83 -20.33 0.42
N ASP A 415 37.79 -21.14 0.59
CA ASP A 415 37.89 -22.60 0.81
C ASP A 415 38.67 -23.01 2.07
N LYS A 416 38.68 -22.15 3.09
CA LYS A 416 39.34 -22.37 4.38
C LYS A 416 38.35 -22.71 5.50
N ALA A 417 37.06 -22.70 5.23
CA ALA A 417 36.05 -23.09 6.21
C ALA A 417 36.16 -24.55 6.57
N GLN A 418 35.88 -24.90 7.82
CA GLN A 418 35.87 -26.28 8.30
C GLN A 418 34.67 -27.02 7.68
N ARG A 419 34.92 -28.18 7.06
CA ARG A 419 33.92 -29.05 6.49
C ARG A 419 33.55 -30.15 7.44
N VAL A 420 32.26 -30.28 7.72
CA VAL A 420 31.73 -31.26 8.67
C VAL A 420 30.77 -32.18 7.91
N LEU A 421 31.00 -33.49 8.06
CA LEU A 421 30.07 -34.55 7.66
C LEU A 421 29.23 -34.94 8.87
N ILE A 422 27.92 -34.85 8.77
CA ILE A 422 26.99 -35.48 9.69
C ILE A 422 26.63 -36.85 9.14
N LEU A 423 26.75 -37.88 9.96
CA LEU A 423 26.45 -39.25 9.59
C LEU A 423 25.57 -39.92 10.65
N GLY A 424 24.34 -40.20 10.30
CA GLY A 424 23.43 -41.01 11.08
C GLY A 424 23.84 -42.49 11.01
N ILE A 425 24.19 -43.11 12.15
CA ILE A 425 24.63 -44.52 12.17
C ILE A 425 23.51 -45.44 11.67
N GLY A 426 22.24 -45.04 11.89
CA GLY A 426 21.08 -45.83 11.47
C GLY A 426 20.98 -46.06 9.95
N VAL A 427 21.68 -45.26 9.13
CA VAL A 427 21.67 -45.44 7.67
C VAL A 427 22.66 -46.52 7.21
N LEU A 428 23.70 -46.82 8.02
CA LEU A 428 24.83 -47.64 7.59
C LEU A 428 24.54 -49.16 7.57
N ASN A 429 23.48 -49.63 8.24
CA ASN A 429 23.14 -51.04 8.24
C ASN A 429 22.82 -51.53 6.83
N ASP A 430 23.50 -52.56 6.37
CA ASP A 430 23.39 -53.18 5.04
C ASP A 430 23.59 -52.19 3.87
N PHE A 431 24.34 -51.11 4.10
CA PHE A 431 24.65 -50.14 3.05
C PHE A 431 25.84 -50.61 2.22
N ARG A 432 25.59 -50.97 0.94
CA ARG A 432 26.70 -51.37 0.03
C ARG A 432 27.65 -50.21 -0.17
N VAL A 433 28.97 -50.54 -0.09
CA VAL A 433 30.03 -49.51 -0.11
C VAL A 433 29.98 -48.64 -1.36
N GLN A 434 29.71 -49.22 -2.55
CA GLN A 434 29.63 -48.47 -3.79
C GLN A 434 28.43 -47.48 -3.80
N ALA A 435 27.29 -47.92 -3.29
CA ALA A 435 26.10 -47.08 -3.15
C ALA A 435 26.32 -45.95 -2.10
N PHE A 436 27.02 -46.25 -1.02
CA PHE A 436 27.40 -45.24 -0.02
C PHE A 436 28.40 -44.23 -0.58
N ARG A 437 29.38 -44.67 -1.41
CA ARG A 437 30.27 -43.75 -2.15
C ARG A 437 29.50 -42.80 -3.04
N ALA A 438 28.48 -43.27 -3.74
CA ALA A 438 27.61 -42.40 -4.57
C ALA A 438 26.85 -41.38 -3.75
N VAL A 439 26.30 -41.72 -2.58
CA VAL A 439 25.65 -40.77 -1.67
C VAL A 439 26.67 -39.75 -1.12
N LEU A 440 27.86 -40.17 -0.72
CA LEU A 440 28.91 -39.23 -0.30
C LEU A 440 29.36 -38.31 -1.44
N ALA A 441 29.44 -38.81 -2.66
CA ALA A 441 29.76 -37.99 -3.83
C ALA A 441 28.68 -36.94 -4.13
N HIS A 442 27.42 -37.29 -3.92
CA HIS A 442 26.31 -36.30 -3.97
C HIS A 442 26.55 -35.22 -2.93
N GLU A 443 26.80 -35.56 -1.67
CA GLU A 443 27.06 -34.61 -0.60
C GLU A 443 28.27 -33.70 -0.90
N TYR A 444 29.36 -34.27 -1.39
CA TYR A 444 30.53 -33.51 -1.83
C TYR A 444 30.27 -32.63 -3.06
N GLY A 445 29.32 -33.02 -3.89
CA GLY A 445 28.86 -32.25 -5.04
C GLY A 445 28.35 -30.85 -4.65
N HIS A 446 27.81 -30.71 -3.46
CA HIS A 446 27.39 -29.41 -2.92
C HIS A 446 28.57 -28.45 -2.68
N PHE A 447 29.75 -28.95 -2.40
CA PHE A 447 30.96 -28.13 -2.22
C PHE A 447 31.59 -27.69 -3.54
N THR A 448 31.54 -28.52 -4.60
CA THR A 448 32.20 -28.22 -5.88
C THR A 448 31.52 -27.09 -6.65
N HIS A 449 30.22 -26.88 -6.40
CA HIS A 449 29.40 -25.92 -7.14
C HIS A 449 28.91 -24.75 -6.28
N ARG A 450 29.81 -24.18 -5.48
CA ARG A 450 29.57 -23.09 -4.49
C ARG A 450 28.81 -21.89 -5.05
N ASP A 451 28.88 -21.66 -6.34
CA ASP A 451 28.32 -20.47 -7.01
C ASP A 451 26.83 -20.61 -7.34
N THR A 452 26.20 -21.64 -6.85
CA THR A 452 24.86 -22.00 -7.27
C THR A 452 23.79 -21.24 -6.52
N ALA A 453 23.09 -20.37 -7.25
CA ALA A 453 21.74 -19.88 -7.00
C ALA A 453 21.46 -19.17 -5.64
N GLY A 454 22.47 -18.56 -4.99
CA GLY A 454 22.23 -17.73 -3.79
C GLY A 454 21.95 -18.51 -2.50
N GLY A 455 22.41 -19.74 -2.38
CA GLY A 455 22.16 -20.63 -1.23
C GLY A 455 22.54 -20.01 0.13
N GLU A 456 23.71 -19.37 0.24
CA GLU A 456 24.15 -18.72 1.50
C GLU A 456 23.22 -17.58 1.92
N ILE A 457 22.78 -16.75 0.95
CA ILE A 457 21.85 -15.63 1.22
C ILE A 457 20.48 -16.19 1.63
N SER A 458 20.03 -17.26 0.96
CA SER A 458 18.78 -17.94 1.29
C SER A 458 18.79 -18.50 2.72
N LEU A 459 19.85 -19.17 3.13
CA LEU A 459 20.01 -19.71 4.49
C LEU A 459 20.01 -18.58 5.53
N ARG A 460 20.72 -17.48 5.25
CA ARG A 460 20.77 -16.34 6.16
C ARG A 460 19.39 -15.70 6.36
N VAL A 461 18.69 -15.37 5.28
CA VAL A 461 17.37 -14.75 5.36
C VAL A 461 16.36 -15.67 6.04
N THR A 462 16.40 -16.97 5.72
CA THR A 462 15.56 -17.97 6.39
C THR A 462 15.88 -18.03 7.89
N GLY A 463 17.16 -18.01 8.26
CA GLY A 463 17.61 -17.98 9.66
C GLY A 463 17.11 -16.72 10.40
N ASP A 464 17.22 -15.55 9.78
CA ASP A 464 16.77 -14.29 10.39
C ASP A 464 15.22 -14.24 10.51
N MET A 465 14.51 -14.79 9.54
CA MET A 465 13.07 -15.00 9.63
C MET A 465 12.68 -15.91 10.80
N MET A 466 13.41 -17.00 10.99
CA MET A 466 13.15 -17.94 12.09
C MET A 466 13.47 -17.33 13.46
N LYS A 467 14.53 -16.51 13.56
CA LYS A 467 14.84 -15.76 14.80
C LYS A 467 13.71 -14.81 15.15
N PHE A 468 13.15 -14.10 14.16
CA PHE A 468 12.02 -13.21 14.37
C PHE A 468 10.77 -13.97 14.83
N ALA A 469 10.44 -15.08 14.16
CA ALA A 469 9.32 -15.93 14.58
C ALA A 469 9.47 -16.44 16.01
N TYR A 470 10.67 -16.90 16.35
CA TYR A 470 11.00 -17.37 17.69
C TYR A 470 10.87 -16.25 18.74
N ALA A 471 11.39 -15.06 18.43
CA ALA A 471 11.29 -13.89 19.31
C ALA A 471 9.83 -13.48 19.57
N LEU A 472 8.97 -13.56 18.53
CA LEU A 472 7.54 -13.33 18.67
C LEU A 472 6.85 -14.43 19.48
N ALA A 473 7.21 -15.70 19.29
CA ALA A 473 6.64 -16.82 20.02
C ALA A 473 6.91 -16.70 21.53
N ILE A 474 8.16 -16.42 21.92
CA ILE A 474 8.52 -16.19 23.33
C ILE A 474 7.76 -14.99 23.92
N ALA A 475 7.53 -13.95 23.13
CA ALA A 475 6.77 -12.76 23.56
C ALA A 475 5.26 -12.97 23.59
N GLY A 476 4.72 -14.15 23.25
CA GLY A 476 3.29 -14.41 23.13
C GLY A 476 2.62 -13.68 21.96
N GLN A 477 3.41 -13.17 21.00
CA GLN A 477 2.97 -12.34 19.88
C GLN A 477 2.85 -13.10 18.56
N ALA A 478 3.05 -14.42 18.55
CA ALA A 478 2.93 -15.27 17.35
C ALA A 478 1.46 -15.59 17.02
N THR A 479 0.66 -14.57 16.83
CA THR A 479 -0.78 -14.67 16.58
C THR A 479 -1.16 -14.08 15.22
N MET A 480 -2.30 -14.51 14.65
CA MET A 480 -2.81 -14.00 13.37
C MET A 480 -3.31 -12.53 13.46
N TRP A 481 -3.50 -12.00 14.65
CA TRP A 481 -3.85 -10.59 14.88
C TRP A 481 -2.63 -9.67 14.86
N ASN A 482 -1.42 -10.24 14.94
CA ASN A 482 -0.18 -9.48 14.89
C ASN A 482 0.28 -9.32 13.43
N LEU A 483 0.22 -8.09 12.90
CA LEU A 483 0.61 -7.80 11.51
C LEU A 483 2.06 -8.17 11.19
N GLY A 484 2.98 -8.05 12.17
CA GLY A 484 4.37 -8.48 12.00
C GLY A 484 4.49 -9.99 11.83
N PHE A 485 3.69 -10.78 12.57
CA PHE A 485 3.64 -12.23 12.40
C PHE A 485 2.97 -12.64 11.09
N VAL A 486 1.92 -11.96 10.67
CA VAL A 486 1.27 -12.17 9.37
C VAL A 486 2.24 -11.88 8.22
N PHE A 487 2.97 -10.76 8.29
CA PHE A 487 4.03 -10.43 7.33
C PHE A 487 5.09 -11.52 7.27
N PHE A 488 5.60 -11.97 8.42
CA PHE A 488 6.57 -13.06 8.50
C PHE A 488 6.07 -14.32 7.79
N ARG A 489 4.84 -14.78 8.09
CA ARG A 489 4.26 -15.98 7.49
C ARG A 489 4.14 -15.86 5.97
N PHE A 490 3.63 -14.73 5.51
CA PHE A 490 3.48 -14.45 4.09
C PHE A 490 4.83 -14.38 3.39
N TYR A 491 5.79 -13.65 3.95
CA TYR A 491 7.12 -13.51 3.35
C TYR A 491 7.88 -14.82 3.32
N ARG A 492 7.80 -15.60 4.40
CA ARG A 492 8.37 -16.95 4.45
C ARG A 492 7.79 -17.86 3.37
N PHE A 493 6.49 -17.83 3.17
CA PHE A 493 5.83 -18.59 2.10
C PHE A 493 6.35 -18.19 0.71
N LEU A 494 6.44 -16.89 0.44
CA LEU A 494 6.96 -16.35 -0.81
C LEU A 494 8.43 -16.72 -1.02
N PHE A 495 9.26 -16.52 0.00
CA PHE A 495 10.71 -16.77 -0.07
C PHE A 495 11.02 -18.25 -0.25
N ARG A 496 10.28 -19.13 0.42
CA ARG A 496 10.39 -20.60 0.24
C ARG A 496 10.16 -21.01 -1.22
N ARG A 497 9.14 -20.48 -1.88
CA ARG A 497 8.87 -20.80 -3.29
C ARG A 497 10.01 -20.42 -4.21
N ILE A 498 10.65 -19.30 -3.95
CA ILE A 498 11.82 -18.86 -4.72
C ILE A 498 13.04 -19.76 -4.39
N SER A 499 13.35 -19.96 -3.12
CA SER A 499 14.55 -20.69 -2.68
C SER A 499 14.50 -22.20 -3.00
N HIS A 500 13.34 -22.85 -2.86
CA HIS A 500 13.19 -24.27 -3.17
C HIS A 500 13.41 -24.58 -4.64
N GLY A 501 12.98 -23.69 -5.56
CA GLY A 501 13.28 -23.84 -6.99
C GLY A 501 14.79 -23.84 -7.28
N ALA A 502 15.53 -22.97 -6.61
CA ALA A 502 16.99 -22.94 -6.70
C ALA A 502 17.64 -24.20 -6.09
N SER A 503 17.16 -24.63 -4.90
CA SER A 503 17.67 -25.86 -4.25
C SER A 503 17.51 -27.06 -5.17
N ARG A 504 16.34 -27.25 -5.79
CA ARG A 504 16.13 -28.37 -6.75
C ARG A 504 17.15 -28.40 -7.89
N LEU A 505 17.57 -27.24 -8.41
CA LEU A 505 18.62 -27.19 -9.43
C LEU A 505 20.01 -27.55 -8.89
N GLN A 506 20.27 -27.29 -7.61
CA GLN A 506 21.51 -27.71 -6.95
C GLN A 506 21.55 -29.22 -6.74
N GLU A 507 20.44 -29.79 -6.29
CA GLU A 507 20.30 -31.25 -6.13
C GLU A 507 20.57 -32.00 -7.44
N ILE A 508 19.95 -31.54 -8.55
CA ILE A 508 20.17 -32.17 -9.87
C ILE A 508 21.66 -32.19 -10.24
N LEU A 509 22.38 -31.15 -9.90
CA LEU A 509 23.80 -31.07 -10.21
C LEU A 509 24.65 -32.02 -9.34
N ALA A 510 24.33 -32.10 -8.05
CA ALA A 510 24.95 -33.02 -7.12
C ALA A 510 24.67 -34.50 -7.51
N ASP A 511 23.44 -34.81 -7.92
CA ASP A 511 23.04 -36.14 -8.41
C ASP A 511 23.84 -36.54 -9.67
N ARG A 512 23.95 -35.65 -10.64
CA ARG A 512 24.71 -35.89 -11.86
C ARG A 512 26.21 -36.09 -11.59
N MET A 513 26.74 -35.36 -10.60
CA MET A 513 28.12 -35.55 -10.16
C MET A 513 28.33 -36.95 -9.55
N ALA A 514 27.43 -37.39 -8.68
CA ALA A 514 27.47 -38.71 -8.09
C ALA A 514 27.37 -39.80 -9.18
N ALA A 515 26.39 -39.68 -10.09
CA ALA A 515 26.22 -40.66 -11.16
C ALA A 515 27.38 -40.67 -12.17
N LEU A 516 27.98 -39.52 -12.48
CA LEU A 516 29.15 -39.45 -13.34
C LEU A 516 30.36 -40.20 -12.75
N LYS A 517 30.52 -40.15 -11.42
CA LYS A 517 31.67 -40.73 -10.74
C LYS A 517 31.48 -42.21 -10.37
N TYR A 518 30.30 -42.60 -9.94
CA TYR A 518 30.03 -43.93 -9.38
C TYR A 518 28.96 -44.73 -10.13
N GLY A 519 28.35 -44.15 -11.16
CA GLY A 519 27.29 -44.77 -11.94
C GLY A 519 25.88 -44.45 -11.45
N ALA A 520 24.93 -44.49 -12.37
CA ALA A 520 23.52 -44.20 -12.10
C ALA A 520 22.90 -45.25 -11.16
N ASP A 521 23.24 -46.56 -11.35
CA ASP A 521 22.69 -47.62 -10.52
C ASP A 521 23.15 -47.52 -9.06
N ALA A 522 24.43 -47.20 -8.82
CA ALA A 522 24.96 -47.01 -7.45
C ALA A 522 24.28 -45.81 -6.76
N PHE A 523 24.00 -44.74 -7.52
CA PHE A 523 23.28 -43.61 -6.99
C PHE A 523 21.80 -43.96 -6.67
N GLU A 524 21.09 -44.64 -7.60
CA GLU A 524 19.69 -45.06 -7.40
C GLU A 524 19.57 -46.01 -6.20
N GLU A 525 20.50 -46.98 -6.08
CA GLU A 525 20.59 -47.91 -4.93
C GLU A 525 20.84 -47.14 -3.62
N GLY A 526 21.81 -46.22 -3.62
CA GLY A 526 22.19 -45.46 -2.42
C GLY A 526 21.05 -44.56 -1.94
N LEU A 527 20.36 -43.85 -2.84
CA LEU A 527 19.24 -43.02 -2.48
C LEU A 527 18.02 -43.85 -2.01
N THR A 528 17.75 -44.98 -2.67
CA THR A 528 16.67 -45.91 -2.26
C THR A 528 16.96 -46.48 -0.87
N HIS A 529 18.20 -46.89 -0.61
CA HIS A 529 18.63 -47.36 0.71
C HIS A 529 18.45 -46.29 1.80
N ALA A 530 18.90 -45.06 1.53
CA ALA A 530 18.73 -43.96 2.48
C ALA A 530 17.25 -43.69 2.79
N ILE A 531 16.37 -43.73 1.76
CA ILE A 531 14.91 -43.58 1.92
C ILE A 531 14.36 -44.76 2.76
N ARG A 532 14.75 -46.01 2.44
CA ARG A 532 14.32 -47.19 3.19
C ARG A 532 14.69 -47.05 4.66
N ARG A 533 15.93 -46.76 4.97
CA ARG A 533 16.42 -46.63 6.37
C ARG A 533 15.75 -45.44 7.09
N SER A 534 15.46 -44.35 6.39
CA SER A 534 14.75 -43.21 7.00
C SER A 534 13.32 -43.53 7.44
N ILE A 535 12.69 -44.55 6.83
CA ILE A 535 11.37 -45.04 7.22
C ILE A 535 11.49 -46.12 8.30
N GLU A 536 12.36 -47.12 8.08
CA GLU A 536 12.50 -48.32 8.91
C GLU A 536 13.09 -48.02 10.29
N PHE A 537 14.22 -47.28 10.33
CA PHE A 537 15.01 -47.10 11.56
C PHE A 537 14.22 -46.40 12.69
N PRO A 538 13.45 -45.30 12.47
CA PRO A 538 12.68 -44.71 13.55
C PRO A 538 11.60 -45.64 14.12
N ILE A 539 11.01 -46.48 13.28
CA ILE A 539 9.96 -47.44 13.69
C ILE A 539 10.58 -48.51 14.57
N THR A 540 11.63 -49.18 14.09
CA THR A 540 12.31 -50.28 14.80
C THR A 540 12.99 -49.80 16.08
N ALA A 541 13.67 -48.65 16.06
CA ALA A 541 14.34 -48.09 17.22
C ALA A 541 13.36 -47.66 18.32
N ASN A 542 12.27 -46.94 17.97
CA ASN A 542 11.27 -46.54 18.96
C ASN A 542 10.56 -47.75 19.59
N ARG A 543 10.30 -48.78 18.79
CA ARG A 543 9.71 -50.01 19.27
C ARG A 543 10.63 -50.74 20.27
N GLU A 544 11.92 -50.91 19.94
CA GLU A 544 12.90 -51.55 20.85
C GLU A 544 13.05 -50.74 22.14
N ILE A 545 13.13 -49.41 22.07
CA ILE A 545 13.14 -48.56 23.24
C ILE A 545 11.91 -48.80 24.12
N ALA A 546 10.72 -48.83 23.51
CA ALA A 546 9.48 -49.07 24.24
C ALA A 546 9.46 -50.46 24.92
N LEU A 547 9.89 -51.49 24.21
CA LEU A 547 10.00 -52.85 24.76
C LEU A 547 11.02 -52.96 25.88
N ALA A 548 12.20 -52.34 25.74
CA ALA A 548 13.23 -52.30 26.74
C ALA A 548 12.75 -51.58 28.03
N VAL A 549 12.09 -50.45 27.89
CA VAL A 549 11.49 -49.69 29.01
C VAL A 549 10.42 -50.55 29.71
N GLN A 550 9.55 -51.19 28.95
CA GLN A 550 8.46 -52.02 29.49
C GLN A 550 9.02 -53.27 30.23
N ALA A 551 10.09 -53.83 29.71
CA ALA A 551 10.73 -55.01 30.31
C ALA A 551 11.76 -54.67 31.42
N GLY A 552 12.01 -53.39 31.70
CA GLY A 552 13.02 -52.94 32.66
C GLY A 552 14.46 -53.37 32.33
N ARG A 553 14.77 -53.62 31.04
CA ARG A 553 16.10 -54.02 30.54
C ARG A 553 16.80 -52.92 29.78
N GLY A 554 18.10 -53.09 29.60
CA GLY A 554 18.87 -52.23 28.70
C GLY A 554 18.40 -52.34 27.23
N VAL A 555 18.60 -51.29 26.48
CA VAL A 555 18.30 -51.24 25.03
C VAL A 555 19.35 -52.07 24.29
N SER A 556 18.94 -52.95 23.38
CA SER A 556 19.81 -53.69 22.49
C SER A 556 20.40 -52.82 21.37
N ASN A 557 21.22 -53.43 20.49
CA ASN A 557 21.79 -52.69 19.35
C ASN A 557 20.65 -52.20 18.40
N LEU A 558 20.33 -50.91 18.47
CA LEU A 558 19.29 -50.30 17.67
C LEU A 558 19.58 -50.29 16.16
N TYR A 559 20.85 -50.37 15.78
CA TYR A 559 21.28 -50.13 14.41
C TYR A 559 21.19 -51.38 13.51
N GLY A 560 21.23 -52.56 14.11
CA GLY A 560 21.11 -53.85 13.42
C GLY A 560 19.68 -54.42 13.39
N LEU A 561 18.68 -53.66 13.81
CA LEU A 561 17.30 -54.14 13.83
C LEU A 561 16.69 -54.07 12.42
N ALA A 562 16.01 -55.14 12.03
CA ALA A 562 15.22 -55.21 10.80
C ALA A 562 13.72 -55.07 11.09
N SER A 563 12.97 -54.65 10.07
CA SER A 563 11.51 -54.59 10.14
C SER A 563 10.88 -55.98 10.20
N GLU A 564 9.89 -56.18 11.05
CA GLU A 564 9.14 -57.45 11.11
C GLU A 564 8.20 -57.64 9.90
N SER A 565 7.79 -56.57 9.25
CA SER A 565 6.91 -56.61 8.08
C SER A 565 7.61 -56.02 6.87
N GLU A 566 8.35 -56.83 6.17
CA GLU A 566 9.04 -56.43 4.94
C GLU A 566 8.08 -55.95 3.87
N THR A 567 6.92 -56.58 3.73
CA THR A 567 5.89 -56.20 2.75
C THR A 567 5.34 -54.78 2.98
N SER A 568 5.10 -54.43 4.24
CA SER A 568 4.63 -53.10 4.61
C SER A 568 5.71 -52.03 4.39
N LEU A 569 6.96 -52.35 4.74
CA LEU A 569 8.08 -51.46 4.51
C LEU A 569 8.30 -51.20 3.01
N GLU A 570 8.28 -52.26 2.19
CA GLU A 570 8.41 -52.14 0.74
C GLU A 570 7.33 -51.26 0.12
N TYR A 571 6.10 -51.39 0.61
CA TYR A 571 5.00 -50.54 0.15
C TYR A 571 5.27 -49.07 0.45
N GLU A 572 5.65 -48.70 1.68
CA GLU A 572 5.96 -47.33 2.08
C GLU A 572 7.19 -46.77 1.32
N VAL A 573 8.21 -47.57 1.09
CA VAL A 573 9.40 -47.20 0.31
C VAL A 573 9.00 -46.90 -1.14
N ARG A 574 8.20 -47.76 -1.81
CA ARG A 574 7.73 -47.53 -3.18
C ARG A 574 6.89 -46.26 -3.28
N LYS A 575 6.05 -46.03 -2.28
CA LYS A 575 5.21 -44.81 -2.19
C LYS A 575 6.08 -43.56 -2.05
N ALA A 576 7.10 -43.59 -1.19
CA ALA A 576 8.02 -42.48 -0.98
C ALA A 576 8.85 -42.18 -2.24
N VAL A 577 9.38 -43.22 -2.92
CA VAL A 577 10.14 -43.11 -4.17
C VAL A 577 9.26 -42.59 -5.30
N GLY A 578 8.03 -43.08 -5.42
CA GLY A 578 7.09 -42.74 -6.51
C GLY A 578 6.33 -41.42 -6.37
N ARG A 579 6.47 -40.73 -5.22
CA ARG A 579 5.80 -39.45 -4.97
C ARG A 579 6.24 -38.41 -6.00
N PRO A 580 5.31 -37.66 -6.64
CA PRO A 580 5.70 -36.60 -7.58
C PRO A 580 6.36 -35.42 -6.88
N THR A 581 7.31 -34.77 -7.56
CA THR A 581 7.94 -33.55 -7.07
C THR A 581 6.92 -32.40 -7.00
N SER A 582 6.81 -31.78 -5.83
CA SER A 582 5.95 -30.60 -5.63
C SER A 582 6.75 -29.29 -5.64
N GLU A 583 6.04 -28.17 -5.74
CA GLU A 583 6.66 -26.83 -5.63
C GLU A 583 7.25 -26.58 -4.23
N ASP A 584 6.72 -27.23 -3.21
CA ASP A 584 7.14 -27.06 -1.82
C ASP A 584 8.33 -27.96 -1.43
N ASP A 585 8.77 -28.86 -2.32
CA ASP A 585 9.91 -29.73 -2.07
C ASP A 585 11.24 -29.02 -2.33
N THR A 586 12.18 -29.16 -1.40
CA THR A 586 13.57 -28.67 -1.55
C THR A 586 14.38 -29.56 -2.49
N HIS A 587 14.07 -30.86 -2.51
CA HIS A 587 14.68 -31.86 -3.37
C HIS A 587 13.64 -32.37 -4.39
N PRO A 588 14.03 -32.69 -5.62
CA PRO A 588 13.17 -33.46 -6.50
C PRO A 588 12.86 -34.83 -5.88
N CYS A 589 11.72 -35.42 -6.22
CA CYS A 589 11.40 -36.76 -5.76
C CYS A 589 12.41 -37.78 -6.34
N ALA A 590 12.56 -38.92 -5.65
CA ALA A 590 13.55 -39.93 -6.02
C ALA A 590 13.39 -40.40 -7.47
N LEU A 591 12.15 -40.63 -7.93
CA LEU A 591 11.87 -41.06 -9.30
C LEU A 591 12.35 -40.05 -10.34
N ASP A 592 12.15 -38.74 -10.11
CA ASP A 592 12.65 -37.71 -11.00
C ASP A 592 14.17 -37.62 -10.97
N ARG A 593 14.80 -37.80 -9.80
CA ARG A 593 16.26 -37.84 -9.64
C ARG A 593 16.86 -39.03 -10.41
N PHE A 594 16.28 -40.22 -10.33
CA PHE A 594 16.70 -41.39 -11.08
C PHE A 594 16.63 -41.15 -12.60
N ARG A 595 15.52 -40.59 -13.08
CA ARG A 595 15.38 -40.26 -14.50
C ARG A 595 16.46 -39.28 -14.99
N LEU A 596 16.88 -38.36 -14.15
CA LEU A 596 17.88 -37.35 -14.47
C LEU A 596 19.31 -37.87 -14.51
N VAL A 597 19.62 -38.94 -13.78
CA VAL A 597 20.97 -39.55 -13.72
C VAL A 597 21.16 -40.72 -14.68
N ARG A 598 20.11 -41.44 -15.07
CA ARG A 598 20.16 -42.59 -16.01
C ARG A 598 20.93 -42.34 -17.31
N PRO A 599 20.87 -41.17 -17.96
CA PRO A 599 21.63 -40.89 -19.16
C PRO A 599 23.14 -40.95 -19.00
N PHE A 600 23.67 -40.86 -17.75
CA PHE A 600 25.10 -40.94 -17.47
C PHE A 600 25.63 -42.36 -17.53
N GLY A 601 24.76 -43.39 -17.45
CA GLY A 601 25.08 -44.79 -17.55
C GLY A 601 25.80 -45.32 -16.28
N ASN A 602 26.27 -46.57 -16.40
CA ASN A 602 27.03 -47.17 -15.34
C ASN A 602 28.53 -47.06 -15.64
N THR A 603 29.29 -46.59 -14.68
CA THR A 603 30.74 -46.67 -14.76
C THR A 603 31.15 -48.13 -14.44
N ASN A 604 31.91 -48.74 -15.30
CA ASN A 604 32.56 -50.05 -15.05
C ASN A 604 33.64 -49.90 -13.97
N LEU A 605 33.25 -49.48 -12.75
CA LEU A 605 34.15 -49.44 -11.60
C LEU A 605 33.95 -50.73 -10.81
N LEU A 606 35.00 -51.53 -10.84
CA LEU A 606 35.34 -52.71 -10.03
C LEU A 606 34.29 -53.22 -9.05
N VAL A 607 33.94 -54.49 -9.24
CA VAL A 607 33.16 -55.35 -8.35
C VAL A 607 33.62 -55.16 -6.91
N ASP A 608 32.71 -54.83 -6.00
CA ASP A 608 32.95 -54.91 -4.55
C ASP A 608 33.34 -56.34 -4.17
N THR A 609 34.62 -56.58 -3.83
CA THR A 609 35.09 -57.76 -3.17
C THR A 609 35.18 -57.55 -1.67
#